data_7281b2070962d202363c02a7c21757a1
#
_entry.id   7281b2070962d202363c02a7c21757a1
#
_cell.length_a   1.000
_cell.length_b   1.000
_cell.length_c   1.000
_cell.angle_alpha   90.00
_cell.angle_beta   90.00
_cell.angle_gamma   90.00
#
_symmetry.space_group_name_H-M   'P 1'
#
loop_
_entity.id
_entity.type
_entity.pdbx_description
1 polymer ?
#
loop_
_entity_poly.entity_id
_entity_poly.type
_entity_poly.pdbx_seq_one_letter_code
_entity_poly.pdbx_strand_id
1 'polypeptide(L)'
;RDDVESRGLGDVYKRQGIIPGGGTAFVRTIKVLDDIKPADDDELAGLNIVRRSLEEPLRLIAGNAGHEGSVVVEKVREGKDGFGFNAATGEYEDLIKAGVIDPKKVARIALQNAASVASLLLTTECAIAEKPEPKKDMPAMPDMGGMGGMGGMY
;
A
#
# COMPACT_ATOMS: atom_id res chain seq x y z
N ARG A 1 28.85 8.28 -6.20
CA ARG A 1 28.17 6.98 -5.92
C ARG A 1 26.67 7.11 -6.02
N ASP A 2 26.11 8.26 -5.64
CA ASP A 2 24.65 8.56 -5.66
C ASP A 2 24.10 8.79 -7.07
N ASP A 3 24.93 9.21 -8.01
CA ASP A 3 24.55 9.51 -9.40
C ASP A 3 24.20 8.28 -10.26
N VAL A 4 24.68 7.10 -9.89
CA VAL A 4 24.42 5.85 -10.66
C VAL A 4 23.09 5.23 -10.24
N GLU A 5 22.73 5.29 -8.97
CA GLU A 5 21.45 4.79 -8.47
C GLU A 5 20.28 5.65 -8.92
N SER A 6 20.44 6.98 -8.94
CA SER A 6 19.42 7.89 -9.42
C SER A 6 19.18 7.77 -10.95
N ARG A 7 20.21 7.46 -11.73
CA ARG A 7 20.06 7.18 -13.17
C ARG A 7 19.31 5.87 -13.42
N GLY A 8 19.53 4.85 -12.61
CA GLY A 8 18.81 3.57 -12.71
C GLY A 8 17.31 3.70 -12.49
N LEU A 9 16.89 4.44 -11.47
CA LEU A 9 15.48 4.70 -11.17
C LEU A 9 14.81 5.56 -12.27
N GLY A 10 15.45 6.63 -12.72
CA GLY A 10 14.93 7.48 -13.80
C GLY A 10 14.73 6.74 -15.13
N ASP A 11 15.58 5.77 -15.43
CA ASP A 11 15.49 4.95 -16.65
C ASP A 11 14.35 3.91 -16.54
N VAL A 12 14.11 3.38 -15.33
CA VAL A 12 12.97 2.50 -15.03
C VAL A 12 11.64 3.22 -15.26
N TYR A 13 11.51 4.45 -14.78
CA TYR A 13 10.30 5.27 -14.98
C TYR A 13 10.07 5.60 -16.47
N LYS A 14 11.11 5.98 -17.20
CA LYS A 14 11.00 6.36 -18.61
C LYS A 14 10.63 5.19 -19.52
N ARG A 15 11.15 3.98 -19.26
CA ARG A 15 10.93 2.80 -20.11
C ARG A 15 9.64 2.05 -19.80
N GLN A 16 9.09 2.16 -18.61
CA GLN A 16 7.97 1.35 -18.15
C GLN A 16 6.64 2.10 -18.10
N GLY A 17 6.66 3.40 -18.27
CA GLY A 17 5.50 4.29 -18.19
C GLY A 17 5.10 4.63 -16.76
N ILE A 18 4.44 5.75 -16.63
CA ILE A 18 3.89 6.29 -15.39
C ILE A 18 2.36 6.23 -15.43
N ILE A 19 1.76 6.17 -14.26
CA ILE A 19 0.31 6.20 -14.05
C ILE A 19 0.00 7.18 -12.91
N PRO A 20 -1.25 7.68 -12.81
CA PRO A 20 -1.68 8.44 -11.64
C PRO A 20 -1.46 7.63 -10.36
N GLY A 21 -0.80 8.23 -9.39
CA GLY A 21 -0.47 7.61 -8.12
C GLY A 21 -1.60 7.59 -7.10
N GLY A 22 -1.25 7.37 -5.85
CA GLY A 22 -2.19 7.44 -4.73
C GLY A 22 -3.33 6.41 -4.79
N GLY A 23 -3.16 5.28 -5.48
CA GLY A 23 -4.21 4.28 -5.66
C GLY A 23 -5.22 4.59 -6.77
N THR A 24 -5.16 5.76 -7.38
CA THR A 24 -6.08 6.20 -8.45
C THR A 24 -6.11 5.23 -9.64
N ALA A 25 -4.94 4.72 -10.05
CA ALA A 25 -4.83 3.80 -11.17
C ALA A 25 -5.63 2.50 -10.94
N PHE A 26 -5.66 1.97 -9.73
CA PHE A 26 -6.43 0.77 -9.39
C PHE A 26 -7.93 1.03 -9.51
N VAL A 27 -8.42 2.16 -9.01
CA VAL A 27 -9.83 2.56 -9.14
C VAL A 27 -10.23 2.71 -10.62
N ARG A 28 -9.33 3.22 -11.47
CA ARG A 28 -9.57 3.30 -12.92
C ARG A 28 -9.70 1.94 -13.60
N THR A 29 -8.99 0.92 -13.12
CA THR A 29 -9.06 -0.43 -13.69
C THR A 29 -10.35 -1.16 -13.35
N ILE A 30 -11.14 -0.70 -12.38
CA ILE A 30 -12.44 -1.30 -12.03
C ILE A 30 -13.36 -1.40 -13.26
N LYS A 31 -13.33 -0.42 -14.15
CA LYS A 31 -14.13 -0.42 -15.38
C LYS A 31 -13.86 -1.63 -16.29
N VAL A 32 -12.66 -2.19 -16.25
CA VAL A 32 -12.30 -3.37 -17.05
C VAL A 32 -13.05 -4.61 -16.55
N LEU A 33 -13.44 -4.64 -15.27
CA LEU A 33 -14.23 -5.75 -14.71
C LEU A 33 -15.68 -5.75 -15.23
N ASP A 34 -16.17 -4.62 -15.71
CA ASP A 34 -17.54 -4.52 -16.24
C ASP A 34 -17.68 -5.23 -17.62
N ASP A 35 -16.57 -5.45 -18.30
CA ASP A 35 -16.50 -6.19 -19.57
C ASP A 35 -16.48 -7.72 -19.36
N ILE A 36 -16.23 -8.18 -18.14
CA ILE A 36 -16.16 -9.60 -17.78
C ILE A 36 -17.59 -10.09 -17.52
N LYS A 37 -18.01 -11.12 -18.26
CA LYS A 37 -19.31 -11.75 -18.06
C LYS A 37 -19.11 -12.99 -17.16
N PRO A 38 -19.58 -12.96 -15.91
CA PRO A 38 -19.49 -14.11 -15.02
C PRO A 38 -20.36 -15.25 -15.55
N ALA A 39 -19.88 -16.49 -15.41
CA ALA A 39 -20.60 -17.67 -15.83
C ALA A 39 -21.70 -18.06 -14.84
N ASP A 40 -21.51 -17.74 -13.56
CA ASP A 40 -22.42 -18.05 -12.46
C ASP A 40 -22.35 -17.00 -11.33
N ASP A 41 -23.14 -17.23 -10.28
CA ASP A 41 -23.21 -16.34 -9.12
C ASP A 41 -21.93 -16.36 -8.27
N ASP A 42 -21.19 -17.45 -8.24
CA ASP A 42 -19.95 -17.59 -7.50
C ASP A 42 -18.84 -16.76 -8.18
N GLU A 43 -18.78 -16.83 -9.51
CA GLU A 43 -17.84 -15.98 -10.26
C GLU A 43 -18.21 -14.49 -10.14
N LEU A 44 -19.50 -14.16 -10.13
CA LEU A 44 -19.97 -12.80 -9.86
C LEU A 44 -19.55 -12.32 -8.46
N ALA A 45 -19.64 -13.18 -7.45
CA ALA A 45 -19.17 -12.86 -6.10
C ALA A 45 -17.65 -12.60 -6.09
N GLY A 46 -16.88 -13.43 -6.80
CA GLY A 46 -15.45 -13.24 -7.00
C GLY A 46 -15.11 -11.89 -7.66
N LEU A 47 -15.80 -11.52 -8.72
CA LEU A 47 -15.65 -10.22 -9.38
C LEU A 47 -15.92 -9.04 -8.43
N ASN A 48 -16.95 -9.15 -7.60
CA ASN A 48 -17.29 -8.12 -6.63
C ASN A 48 -16.22 -7.98 -5.53
N ILE A 49 -15.61 -9.09 -5.08
CA ILE A 49 -14.47 -9.08 -4.16
C ILE A 49 -13.28 -8.34 -4.79
N VAL A 50 -12.94 -8.67 -6.03
CA VAL A 50 -11.84 -7.99 -6.74
C VAL A 50 -12.14 -6.51 -6.92
N ARG A 51 -13.37 -6.15 -7.34
CA ARG A 51 -13.82 -4.75 -7.48
C ARG A 51 -13.61 -3.98 -6.18
N ARG A 52 -14.02 -4.54 -5.06
CA ARG A 52 -13.85 -3.93 -3.74
C ARG A 52 -12.38 -3.78 -3.36
N SER A 53 -11.56 -4.81 -3.60
CA SER A 53 -10.14 -4.78 -3.25
C SER A 53 -9.35 -3.72 -4.03
N LEU A 54 -9.74 -3.39 -5.26
CA LEU A 54 -9.11 -2.33 -6.06
C LEU A 54 -9.37 -0.92 -5.52
N GLU A 55 -10.39 -0.72 -4.70
CA GLU A 55 -10.67 0.55 -4.04
C GLU A 55 -9.80 0.78 -2.79
N GLU A 56 -9.37 -0.29 -2.13
CA GLU A 56 -8.73 -0.23 -0.81
C GLU A 56 -7.43 0.60 -0.76
N PRO A 57 -6.53 0.56 -1.76
CA PRO A 57 -5.33 1.40 -1.71
C PRO A 57 -5.63 2.89 -1.61
N LEU A 58 -6.57 3.40 -2.41
CA LEU A 58 -6.99 4.80 -2.36
C LEU A 58 -7.74 5.11 -1.07
N ARG A 59 -8.62 4.20 -0.62
CA ARG A 59 -9.40 4.32 0.61
C ARG A 59 -8.50 4.49 1.83
N LEU A 60 -7.48 3.64 1.94
CA LEU A 60 -6.50 3.69 3.04
C LEU A 60 -5.66 4.96 3.00
N ILE A 61 -5.20 5.38 1.83
CA ILE A 61 -4.42 6.62 1.68
C ILE A 61 -5.26 7.83 2.11
N ALA A 62 -6.51 7.91 1.66
CA ALA A 62 -7.42 8.98 2.03
C ALA A 62 -7.72 8.97 3.55
N GLY A 63 -7.98 7.79 4.12
CA GLY A 63 -8.23 7.63 5.55
C GLY A 63 -7.02 8.06 6.40
N ASN A 64 -5.81 7.68 6.00
CA ASN A 64 -4.58 8.10 6.68
C ASN A 64 -4.34 9.63 6.59
N ALA A 65 -4.86 10.26 5.56
CA ALA A 65 -4.84 11.72 5.40
C ALA A 65 -5.99 12.44 6.14
N GLY A 66 -6.83 11.71 6.89
CA GLY A 66 -7.95 12.27 7.65
C GLY A 66 -9.23 12.51 6.84
N HIS A 67 -9.35 11.92 5.65
CA HIS A 67 -10.51 12.05 4.78
C HIS A 67 -11.35 10.77 4.77
N GLU A 68 -12.66 10.92 4.50
CA GLU A 68 -13.55 9.77 4.36
C GLU A 68 -13.25 9.02 3.05
N GLY A 69 -12.62 7.85 3.18
CA GLY A 69 -12.11 7.08 2.04
C GLY A 69 -13.19 6.68 1.03
N SER A 70 -14.43 6.41 1.48
CA SER A 70 -15.57 6.06 0.61
C SER A 70 -15.93 7.21 -0.32
N VAL A 71 -15.99 8.42 0.22
CA VAL A 71 -16.30 9.64 -0.53
C VAL A 71 -15.21 9.94 -1.55
N VAL A 72 -13.95 9.77 -1.14
CA VAL A 72 -12.80 10.00 -2.02
C VAL A 72 -12.80 9.01 -3.19
N VAL A 73 -13.04 7.73 -2.93
CA VAL A 73 -13.10 6.69 -3.97
C VAL A 73 -14.21 6.99 -4.98
N GLU A 74 -15.41 7.34 -4.51
CA GLU A 74 -16.53 7.65 -5.39
C GLU A 74 -16.21 8.83 -6.31
N LYS A 75 -15.68 9.92 -5.73
CA LYS A 75 -15.34 11.12 -6.47
C LYS A 75 -14.22 10.89 -7.51
N VAL A 76 -13.23 10.07 -7.15
CA VAL A 76 -12.17 9.68 -8.09
C VAL A 76 -12.74 8.78 -9.19
N ARG A 77 -13.66 7.88 -8.89
CA ARG A 77 -14.31 6.98 -9.86
C ARG A 77 -15.08 7.73 -10.95
N GLU A 78 -15.75 8.81 -10.58
CA GLU A 78 -16.48 9.68 -11.52
C GLU A 78 -15.53 10.48 -12.44
N GLY A 79 -14.34 10.79 -11.97
CA GLY A 79 -13.36 11.56 -12.73
C GLY A 79 -12.78 10.81 -13.93
N LYS A 80 -11.96 11.48 -14.72
CA LYS A 80 -11.32 10.95 -15.95
C LYS A 80 -9.81 11.14 -15.91
N ASP A 81 -9.11 10.36 -16.71
CA ASP A 81 -7.67 10.48 -16.97
C ASP A 81 -6.82 10.56 -15.67
N GLY A 82 -6.01 11.58 -15.54
CA GLY A 82 -5.14 11.84 -14.40
C GLY A 82 -5.84 12.39 -13.14
N PHE A 83 -7.16 12.67 -13.19
CA PHE A 83 -7.88 13.21 -12.05
C PHE A 83 -7.89 12.23 -10.87
N GLY A 84 -7.46 12.69 -9.72
CA GLY A 84 -7.38 11.90 -8.50
C GLY A 84 -7.30 12.76 -7.25
N PHE A 85 -7.10 12.13 -6.11
CA PHE A 85 -7.00 12.79 -4.81
C PHE A 85 -5.53 12.90 -4.39
N ASN A 86 -5.06 14.12 -4.16
CA ASN A 86 -3.74 14.38 -3.61
C ASN A 86 -3.82 14.43 -2.08
N ALA A 87 -3.39 13.35 -1.42
CA ALA A 87 -3.46 13.22 0.03
C ALA A 87 -2.54 14.21 0.79
N ALA A 88 -1.54 14.79 0.13
CA ALA A 88 -0.66 15.78 0.75
C ALA A 88 -1.30 17.17 0.87
N THR A 89 -2.16 17.55 -0.10
CA THR A 89 -2.85 18.84 -0.13
C THR A 89 -4.32 18.76 0.28
N GLY A 90 -4.91 17.55 0.25
CA GLY A 90 -6.34 17.33 0.45
C GLY A 90 -7.21 17.72 -0.76
N GLU A 91 -6.60 17.98 -1.91
CA GLU A 91 -7.28 18.49 -3.10
C GLU A 91 -7.47 17.42 -4.17
N TYR A 92 -8.44 17.66 -5.07
CA TYR A 92 -8.69 16.84 -6.24
C TYR A 92 -8.13 17.54 -7.47
N GLU A 93 -7.16 16.91 -8.12
CA GLU A 93 -6.44 17.52 -9.25
C GLU A 93 -5.94 16.47 -10.25
N ASP A 94 -5.29 16.93 -11.31
CA ASP A 94 -4.56 16.06 -12.24
C ASP A 94 -3.24 15.61 -11.58
N LEU A 95 -3.22 14.38 -11.07
CA LEU A 95 -2.09 13.83 -10.33
C LEU A 95 -0.82 13.72 -11.17
N ILE A 96 -0.94 13.53 -12.48
CA ILE A 96 0.24 13.48 -13.36
C ILE A 96 0.90 14.86 -13.43
N LYS A 97 0.11 15.94 -13.54
CA LYS A 97 0.63 17.31 -13.53
C LYS A 97 1.15 17.73 -12.15
N ALA A 98 0.50 17.26 -11.09
CA ALA A 98 0.92 17.48 -9.72
C ALA A 98 2.19 16.69 -9.33
N GLY A 99 2.66 15.76 -10.17
CA GLY A 99 3.81 14.91 -9.87
C GLY A 99 3.51 13.74 -8.93
N VAL A 100 2.25 13.48 -8.63
CA VAL A 100 1.80 12.32 -7.84
C VAL A 100 1.63 11.12 -8.78
N ILE A 101 2.71 10.41 -9.00
CA ILE A 101 2.80 9.36 -10.02
C ILE A 101 3.39 8.08 -9.46
N ASP A 102 2.95 6.95 -10.02
CA ASP A 102 3.49 5.62 -9.75
C ASP A 102 4.07 4.97 -11.01
N PRO A 103 5.11 4.12 -10.88
CA PRO A 103 5.58 3.31 -12.00
C PRO A 103 4.53 2.25 -12.34
N LYS A 104 4.10 2.20 -13.58
CA LYS A 104 3.10 1.23 -14.07
C LYS A 104 3.48 -0.22 -13.73
N LYS A 105 4.76 -0.59 -13.91
CA LYS A 105 5.23 -1.95 -13.63
C LYS A 105 5.10 -2.32 -12.16
N VAL A 106 5.40 -1.39 -11.25
CA VAL A 106 5.32 -1.63 -9.80
C VAL A 106 3.87 -1.88 -9.40
N ALA A 107 2.94 -1.02 -9.80
CA ALA A 107 1.53 -1.18 -9.50
C ALA A 107 0.97 -2.50 -10.06
N ARG A 108 1.33 -2.85 -11.31
CA ARG A 108 0.94 -4.12 -11.93
C ARG A 108 1.47 -5.34 -11.17
N ILE A 109 2.76 -5.34 -10.81
CA ILE A 109 3.37 -6.47 -10.10
C ILE A 109 2.79 -6.60 -8.69
N ALA A 110 2.54 -5.48 -8.02
CA ALA A 110 1.89 -5.50 -6.70
C ALA A 110 0.52 -6.18 -6.76
N LEU A 111 -0.31 -5.84 -7.74
CA LEU A 111 -1.61 -6.48 -7.93
C LEU A 111 -1.50 -7.97 -8.27
N GLN A 112 -0.57 -8.35 -9.16
CA GLN A 112 -0.33 -9.75 -9.54
C GLN A 112 0.12 -10.58 -8.34
N ASN A 113 1.04 -10.07 -7.53
CA ASN A 113 1.54 -10.77 -6.35
C ASN A 113 0.44 -10.88 -5.28
N ALA A 114 -0.34 -9.84 -5.06
CA ALA A 114 -1.47 -9.88 -4.13
C ALA A 114 -2.50 -10.93 -4.53
N ALA A 115 -2.87 -10.99 -5.82
CA ALA A 115 -3.79 -12.00 -6.34
C ALA A 115 -3.22 -13.42 -6.19
N SER A 116 -1.92 -13.63 -6.45
CA SER A 116 -1.26 -14.92 -6.28
C SER A 116 -1.31 -15.42 -4.84
N VAL A 117 -0.99 -14.54 -3.87
CA VAL A 117 -1.05 -14.91 -2.45
C VAL A 117 -2.49 -15.15 -2.00
N ALA A 118 -3.43 -14.31 -2.40
CA ALA A 118 -4.84 -14.49 -2.08
C ALA A 118 -5.39 -15.84 -2.60
N SER A 119 -5.03 -16.22 -3.83
CA SER A 119 -5.42 -17.52 -4.41
C SER A 119 -4.90 -18.70 -3.60
N LEU A 120 -3.66 -18.62 -3.11
CA LEU A 120 -3.10 -19.64 -2.23
C LEU A 120 -3.86 -19.74 -0.90
N LEU A 121 -4.18 -18.60 -0.29
CA LEU A 121 -4.95 -18.55 0.96
C LEU A 121 -6.35 -19.13 0.79
N LEU A 122 -7.03 -18.84 -0.31
CA LEU A 122 -8.38 -19.36 -0.59
C LEU A 122 -8.41 -20.90 -0.73
N THR A 123 -7.32 -21.50 -1.17
CA THR A 123 -7.20 -22.97 -1.33
C THR A 123 -6.60 -23.67 -0.11
N THR A 124 -6.24 -22.93 0.94
CA THR A 124 -5.60 -23.47 2.15
C THR A 124 -6.66 -23.91 3.16
N GLU A 125 -6.62 -25.17 3.57
CA GLU A 125 -7.53 -25.74 4.57
C GLU A 125 -7.12 -25.42 6.01
N CYS A 126 -5.82 -25.25 6.28
CA CYS A 126 -5.30 -24.90 7.60
C CYS A 126 -4.01 -24.08 7.49
N ALA A 127 -3.74 -23.28 8.52
CA ALA A 127 -2.48 -22.57 8.68
C ALA A 127 -1.81 -23.01 9.98
N ILE A 128 -0.51 -23.36 9.89
CA ILE A 128 0.31 -23.71 11.05
C ILE A 128 1.23 -22.52 11.33
N ALA A 129 1.15 -21.97 12.53
CA ALA A 129 1.97 -20.85 12.95
C ALA A 129 2.62 -21.15 14.31
N GLU A 130 3.79 -20.57 14.51
CA GLU A 130 4.46 -20.62 15.82
C GLU A 130 3.64 -19.85 16.86
N LYS A 131 3.42 -20.49 18.03
CA LYS A 131 2.79 -19.81 19.14
C LYS A 131 3.76 -18.77 19.71
N PRO A 132 3.35 -17.50 19.88
CA PRO A 132 4.20 -16.50 20.51
C PRO A 132 4.69 -16.98 21.90
N GLU A 133 5.99 -17.06 22.08
CA GLU A 133 6.53 -17.35 23.40
C GLU A 133 6.24 -16.18 24.34
N PRO A 134 5.84 -16.46 25.61
CA PRO A 134 5.73 -15.42 26.61
C PRO A 134 7.10 -14.76 26.77
N LYS A 135 7.14 -13.43 26.70
CA LYS A 135 8.39 -12.68 26.98
C LYS A 135 8.92 -13.16 28.30
N LYS A 136 10.06 -13.84 28.29
CA LYS A 136 10.82 -14.10 29.51
C LYS A 136 11.20 -12.72 30.06
N ASP A 137 10.69 -12.37 31.22
CA ASP A 137 11.14 -11.21 31.95
C ASP A 137 12.66 -11.37 32.11
N MET A 138 13.41 -10.53 31.45
CA MET A 138 14.87 -10.49 31.65
C MET A 138 15.07 -10.12 33.12
N PRO A 139 15.81 -10.93 33.91
CA PRO A 139 16.10 -10.57 35.28
C PRO A 139 16.72 -9.17 35.27
N ALA A 140 16.14 -8.27 36.07
CA ALA A 140 16.67 -6.94 36.26
C ALA A 140 18.17 -7.06 36.56
N MET A 141 19.02 -6.43 35.75
CA MET A 141 20.43 -6.32 36.07
C MET A 141 20.54 -5.72 37.46
N PRO A 142 21.29 -6.33 38.38
CA PRO A 142 21.50 -5.70 39.66
C PRO A 142 22.16 -4.34 39.42
N ASP A 143 21.54 -3.33 39.97
CA ASP A 143 22.00 -1.94 39.99
C ASP A 143 23.39 -1.95 40.71
N MET A 144 24.47 -1.88 39.95
CA MET A 144 25.81 -1.63 40.48
C MET A 144 25.93 -0.12 40.76
N GLY A 145 25.01 0.32 41.63
CA GLY A 145 25.10 1.62 42.28
C GLY A 145 26.03 1.53 43.46
N GLY A 146 27.08 2.31 43.47
CA GLY A 146 27.75 2.67 44.71
C GLY A 146 29.18 2.19 44.88
N MET A 147 30.12 2.85 44.28
CA MET A 147 31.42 3.06 44.87
C MET A 147 31.89 4.48 44.60
N GLY A 148 31.20 5.38 45.30
CA GLY A 148 31.66 6.74 45.47
C GLY A 148 32.46 6.83 46.77
N GLY A 149 33.55 7.52 46.76
CA GLY A 149 34.13 8.06 47.95
C GLY A 149 35.47 7.49 48.36
N MET A 150 36.46 8.24 48.14
CA MET A 150 37.58 8.57 49.01
C MET A 150 38.56 9.35 48.16
N GLY A 151 38.91 10.47 48.48
CA GLY A 151 39.39 11.14 49.61
C GLY A 151 40.32 12.20 49.14
N GLY A 152 40.23 13.31 49.77
CA GLY A 152 41.00 14.49 49.62
C GLY A 152 42.44 14.32 50.01
N MET A 153 43.04 15.40 49.95
CA MET A 153 44.30 15.87 50.55
C MET A 153 45.39 16.21 49.54
N TYR A 154 45.66 17.37 49.68
CA TYR A 154 46.70 18.36 49.39
C TYR A 154 46.48 19.22 48.20
#